data_d68f93af2df41633c26e4b9dcbce29f9
#
_entry.id   d68f93af2df41633c26e4b9dcbce29f9
#
_cell.length_a   1.000
_cell.length_b   1.000
_cell.length_c   1.000
_cell.angle_alpha   90.00
_cell.angle_beta   90.00
_cell.angle_gamma   90.00
#
_symmetry.space_group_name_H-M   'P 1'
#
loop_
_entity.id
_entity.type
_entity.pdbx_description
1 polymer ?
#
loop_
_entity_poly.entity_id
_entity_poly.type
_entity_poly.pdbx_seq_one_letter_code
_entity_poly.pdbx_strand_id
1 'polypeptide(L)'
;EQEHLNNLFGARLRITSVRASTGPAIEFLEYLAPRDGRPYPADARANDLLHWQTRLVTRSVDAAERRLRAAHSTFVSPGTVTLPDARLGFGRAVLVRDPDGHAMEVVQ
;
A
#
# COMPACT_ATOMS: atom_id res chain seq x y z
N GLU A 1 16.03 0.53 -19.98
CA GLU A 1 16.06 -0.52 -18.92
C GLU A 1 14.64 -0.84 -18.44
N GLN A 2 13.83 0.15 -18.15
CA GLN A 2 12.46 -0.04 -17.64
C GLN A 2 11.55 -0.81 -18.62
N GLU A 3 11.72 -0.61 -19.93
CA GLU A 3 10.98 -1.32 -20.95
C GLU A 3 11.27 -2.83 -20.93
N HIS A 4 12.52 -3.21 -20.69
CA HIS A 4 12.91 -4.61 -20.56
C HIS A 4 12.41 -5.22 -19.26
N LEU A 5 12.48 -4.47 -18.15
CA LEU A 5 12.04 -4.95 -16.84
C LEU A 5 10.54 -5.25 -16.83
N ASN A 6 9.75 -4.37 -17.44
CA ASN A 6 8.28 -4.46 -17.43
C ASN A 6 7.72 -5.11 -18.70
N ASN A 7 8.61 -5.47 -19.66
CA ASN A 7 8.22 -6.01 -20.97
C ASN A 7 7.18 -5.14 -21.71
N LEU A 8 7.34 -3.82 -21.61
CA LEU A 8 6.47 -2.83 -22.25
C LEU A 8 7.30 -1.84 -23.06
N PHE A 9 7.40 -2.06 -24.37
CA PHE A 9 8.14 -1.19 -25.26
C PHE A 9 7.39 0.12 -25.52
N GLY A 10 8.12 1.24 -25.56
CA GLY A 10 7.57 2.56 -25.80
C GLY A 10 6.73 3.12 -24.64
N ALA A 11 6.82 2.52 -23.46
CA ALA A 11 6.09 2.98 -22.29
C ALA A 11 6.50 4.39 -21.89
N ARG A 12 5.50 5.23 -21.60
CA ARG A 12 5.68 6.55 -21.00
C ARG A 12 5.19 6.52 -19.56
N LEU A 13 6.08 6.86 -18.64
CA LEU A 13 5.84 6.79 -17.20
C LEU A 13 5.90 8.19 -16.58
N ARG A 14 5.06 8.40 -15.57
CA ARG A 14 5.27 9.42 -14.54
C ARG A 14 5.69 8.68 -13.27
N ILE A 15 6.86 9.01 -12.76
CA ILE A 15 7.38 8.43 -11.52
C ILE A 15 7.30 9.48 -10.42
N THR A 16 6.66 9.13 -9.31
CA THR A 16 6.55 9.98 -8.13
C THR A 16 7.04 9.21 -6.92
N SER A 17 7.94 9.81 -6.14
CA SER A 17 8.47 9.19 -4.93
C SER A 17 7.95 9.88 -3.68
N VAL A 18 7.61 9.11 -2.66
CA VAL A 18 7.33 9.58 -1.31
C VAL A 18 8.26 8.88 -0.31
N ARG A 19 8.68 9.63 0.69
CA ARG A 19 9.62 9.12 1.70
C ARG A 19 9.18 9.55 3.10
N ALA A 20 9.22 8.61 4.04
CA ALA A 20 9.16 8.92 5.47
C ALA A 20 10.52 9.45 5.96
N SER A 21 10.59 9.90 7.21
CA SER A 21 11.85 10.35 7.83
C SER A 21 12.90 9.25 7.94
N THR A 22 12.47 7.99 7.96
CA THR A 22 13.31 6.79 8.01
C THR A 22 12.73 5.70 7.12
N GLY A 23 13.57 4.76 6.70
CA GLY A 23 13.16 3.64 5.84
C GLY A 23 13.31 3.93 4.34
N PRO A 24 12.92 2.99 3.50
CA PRO A 24 12.97 3.13 2.05
C PRO A 24 11.93 4.13 1.53
N ALA A 25 12.16 4.66 0.34
CA ALA A 25 11.15 5.40 -0.41
C ALA A 25 10.13 4.44 -1.03
N ILE A 26 8.93 4.96 -1.31
CA ILE A 26 7.92 4.30 -2.13
C ILE A 26 7.85 5.08 -3.45
N GLU A 27 7.97 4.37 -4.56
CA GLU A 27 7.80 4.93 -5.89
C GLU A 27 6.46 4.50 -6.48
N PHE A 28 5.74 5.46 -7.02
CA PHE A 28 4.52 5.24 -7.78
C PHE A 28 4.85 5.38 -9.27
N LEU A 29 4.55 4.35 -10.04
CA LEU A 29 4.75 4.31 -11.49
C LEU A 29 3.39 4.43 -12.18
N GLU A 30 3.09 5.63 -12.67
CA GLU A 30 1.89 5.87 -13.47
C GLU A 30 2.21 5.68 -14.94
N TYR A 31 1.59 4.71 -15.60
CA TYR A 31 1.71 4.50 -17.03
C TYR A 31 0.84 5.50 -17.78
N LEU A 32 1.47 6.49 -18.41
CA LEU A 32 0.80 7.45 -19.27
C LEU A 32 0.45 6.87 -20.65
N ALA A 33 1.25 5.88 -21.09
CA ALA A 33 1.05 5.08 -22.29
C ALA A 33 1.84 3.76 -22.15
N PRO A 34 1.26 2.58 -22.53
CA PRO A 34 -0.17 2.39 -22.79
C PRO A 34 -1.00 2.53 -21.51
N ARG A 35 -2.32 2.75 -21.66
CA ARG A 35 -3.27 2.86 -20.54
C ARG A 35 -4.22 1.64 -20.48
N ASP A 36 -3.67 0.49 -20.73
CA ASP A 36 -4.37 -0.80 -20.81
C ASP A 36 -4.11 -1.71 -19.61
N GLY A 37 -3.67 -1.12 -18.50
CA GLY A 37 -3.47 -1.82 -17.24
C GLY A 37 -4.73 -2.54 -16.76
N ARG A 38 -4.55 -3.76 -16.26
CA ARG A 38 -5.65 -4.54 -15.67
C ARG A 38 -5.93 -4.06 -14.26
N PRO A 39 -7.21 -3.96 -13.84
CA PRO A 39 -7.55 -3.65 -12.46
C PRO A 39 -7.05 -4.75 -11.52
N TYR A 40 -6.87 -4.41 -10.25
CA TYR A 40 -6.58 -5.39 -9.21
C TYR A 40 -7.71 -6.43 -9.15
N PRO A 41 -7.42 -7.75 -9.15
CA PRO A 41 -8.46 -8.77 -9.17
C PRO A 41 -9.38 -8.65 -7.95
N ALA A 42 -10.70 -8.66 -8.19
CA ALA A 42 -11.69 -8.50 -7.11
C ALA A 42 -11.71 -9.69 -6.13
N ASP A 43 -11.25 -10.86 -6.58
CA ASP A 43 -11.16 -12.10 -5.82
C ASP A 43 -9.77 -12.35 -5.23
N ALA A 44 -8.85 -11.37 -5.34
CA ALA A 44 -7.49 -11.51 -4.83
C ALA A 44 -7.44 -11.76 -3.32
N ARG A 45 -6.60 -12.71 -2.93
CA ARG A 45 -6.42 -13.15 -1.55
C ARG A 45 -5.01 -12.87 -1.05
N ALA A 46 -4.83 -12.82 0.26
CA ALA A 46 -3.54 -12.55 0.89
C ALA A 46 -2.48 -13.64 0.67
N ASN A 47 -2.86 -14.81 0.20
CA ASN A 47 -1.98 -15.93 -0.14
C ASN A 47 -1.72 -16.06 -1.65
N ASP A 48 -2.20 -15.14 -2.47
CA ASP A 48 -1.90 -15.13 -3.91
C ASP A 48 -0.51 -14.58 -4.17
N LEU A 49 0.13 -15.03 -5.24
CA LEU A 49 1.47 -14.57 -5.64
C LEU A 49 1.52 -13.08 -6.00
N LEU A 50 0.39 -12.49 -6.35
CA LEU A 50 0.27 -11.05 -6.63
C LEU A 50 0.14 -10.20 -5.36
N HIS A 51 -0.11 -10.82 -4.20
CA HIS A 51 -0.27 -10.09 -2.95
C HIS A 51 1.08 -9.61 -2.41
N TRP A 52 1.12 -8.35 -2.06
CA TRP A 52 2.17 -7.76 -1.25
C TRP A 52 1.58 -6.68 -0.34
N GLN A 53 2.29 -6.33 0.69
CA GLN A 53 1.81 -5.31 1.61
C GLN A 53 2.95 -4.41 2.07
N THR A 54 2.66 -3.13 2.21
CA THR A 54 3.57 -2.15 2.78
C THR A 54 3.23 -1.92 4.24
N ARG A 55 4.24 -2.00 5.12
CA ARG A 55 4.09 -1.65 6.53
C ARG A 55 4.65 -0.26 6.78
N LEU A 56 3.83 0.59 7.38
CA LEU A 56 4.17 1.95 7.78
C LEU A 56 4.10 2.06 9.29
N VAL A 57 5.17 2.55 9.91
CA VAL A 57 5.22 2.77 11.37
C VAL A 57 4.81 4.20 11.68
N THR A 58 3.92 4.37 12.65
CA THR A 58 3.46 5.68 13.12
C THR A 58 3.58 5.81 14.64
N ARG A 59 3.67 7.05 15.12
CA ARG A 59 3.59 7.34 16.56
C ARG A 59 2.16 7.30 17.10
N SER A 60 1.15 7.35 16.23
CA SER A 60 -0.26 7.30 16.61
C SER A 60 -1.09 6.69 15.49
N VAL A 61 -1.44 5.42 15.67
CA VAL A 61 -2.32 4.73 14.73
C VAL A 61 -3.73 5.34 14.73
N ASP A 62 -4.21 5.89 15.85
CA ASP A 62 -5.52 6.56 15.92
C ASP A 62 -5.53 7.84 15.07
N ALA A 63 -4.44 8.60 15.07
CA ALA A 63 -4.32 9.79 14.23
C ALA A 63 -4.25 9.39 12.74
N ALA A 64 -3.55 8.30 12.43
CA ALA A 64 -3.49 7.75 11.08
C ALA A 64 -4.88 7.28 10.63
N GLU A 65 -5.61 6.53 11.47
CA GLU A 65 -6.96 6.07 11.15
C GLU A 65 -7.90 7.23 10.84
N ARG A 66 -7.91 8.29 11.66
CA ARG A 66 -8.74 9.47 11.37
C ARG A 66 -8.45 10.09 10.01
N ARG A 67 -7.17 10.19 9.62
CA ARG A 67 -6.77 10.72 8.31
C ARG A 67 -7.20 9.81 7.17
N LEU A 68 -7.05 8.50 7.34
CA LEU A 68 -7.47 7.50 6.35
C LEU A 68 -8.99 7.54 6.14
N ARG A 69 -9.77 7.68 7.21
CA ARG A 69 -11.23 7.86 7.11
C ARG A 69 -11.61 9.16 6.42
N ALA A 70 -10.96 10.26 6.76
CA ALA A 70 -11.18 11.55 6.11
C ALA A 70 -10.83 11.51 4.61
N ALA A 71 -9.85 10.69 4.22
CA ALA A 71 -9.47 10.45 2.83
C ALA A 71 -10.33 9.38 2.12
N HIS A 72 -11.36 8.85 2.79
CA HIS A 72 -12.24 7.79 2.26
C HIS A 72 -11.48 6.53 1.82
N SER A 73 -10.37 6.20 2.51
CA SER A 73 -9.61 4.98 2.23
C SER A 73 -10.45 3.73 2.46
N THR A 74 -10.20 2.69 1.67
CA THR A 74 -10.86 1.39 1.83
C THR A 74 -10.25 0.62 2.99
N PHE A 75 -11.02 0.42 4.06
CA PHE A 75 -10.59 -0.34 5.23
C PHE A 75 -10.75 -1.85 5.02
N VAL A 76 -9.72 -2.61 5.36
CA VAL A 76 -9.74 -4.07 5.44
C VAL A 76 -10.03 -4.51 6.88
N SER A 77 -9.37 -3.89 7.87
CA SER A 77 -9.75 -4.03 9.27
C SER A 77 -10.94 -3.12 9.61
N PRO A 78 -11.76 -3.42 10.62
CA PRO A 78 -12.90 -2.57 11.01
C PRO A 78 -12.47 -1.17 11.49
N GLY A 79 -11.23 -1.01 11.87
CA GLY A 79 -10.55 0.16 12.35
C GLY A 79 -9.22 -0.25 12.96
N THR A 80 -8.70 0.54 13.90
CA THR A 80 -7.53 0.15 14.68
C THR A 80 -7.83 -1.08 15.53
N VAL A 81 -6.97 -2.08 15.42
CA VAL A 81 -7.02 -3.33 16.16
C VAL A 81 -5.86 -3.38 17.16
N THR A 82 -6.12 -3.83 18.38
CA THR A 82 -5.08 -4.16 19.36
C THR A 82 -4.70 -5.62 19.21
N LEU A 83 -3.41 -5.91 19.13
CA LEU A 83 -2.87 -7.23 18.95
C LEU A 83 -2.35 -7.77 20.28
N PRO A 84 -2.72 -8.99 20.65
CA PRO A 84 -2.29 -9.59 21.93
C PRO A 84 -0.84 -10.10 21.90
N ASP A 85 -0.25 -10.25 20.71
CA ASP A 85 1.06 -10.89 20.55
C ASP A 85 2.18 -9.86 20.32
N ALA A 86 2.97 -9.61 21.37
CA ALA A 86 4.11 -8.70 21.32
C ALA A 86 5.25 -9.18 20.36
N ARG A 87 5.25 -10.44 19.95
CA ARG A 87 6.27 -10.98 19.03
C ARG A 87 6.16 -10.40 17.61
N LEU A 88 5.05 -9.77 17.29
CA LEU A 88 4.87 -9.07 16.01
C LEU A 88 5.67 -7.75 15.92
N GLY A 89 6.21 -7.27 17.05
CA GLY A 89 6.98 -6.02 17.10
C GLY A 89 6.15 -4.75 17.11
N PHE A 90 4.82 -4.86 17.19
CA PHE A 90 3.88 -3.75 17.35
C PHE A 90 2.61 -4.24 18.07
N GLY A 91 1.94 -3.34 18.77
CA GLY A 91 0.76 -3.70 19.58
C GLY A 91 -0.57 -3.27 18.96
N ARG A 92 -0.56 -2.33 18.01
CA ARG A 92 -1.76 -1.78 17.41
C ARG A 92 -1.56 -1.58 15.91
N ALA A 93 -2.58 -1.86 15.12
CA ALA A 93 -2.52 -1.73 13.68
C ALA A 93 -3.87 -1.37 13.06
N VAL A 94 -3.84 -0.78 11.88
CA VAL A 94 -4.96 -0.65 10.97
C VAL A 94 -4.54 -1.10 9.58
N LEU A 95 -5.38 -1.85 8.90
CA LEU A 95 -5.14 -2.34 7.56
C LEU A 95 -6.12 -1.70 6.58
N VAL A 96 -5.59 -1.07 5.56
CA VAL A 96 -6.35 -0.42 4.48
C VAL A 96 -5.83 -0.87 3.11
N ARG A 97 -6.54 -0.52 2.06
CA ARG A 97 -6.07 -0.62 0.69
C ARG A 97 -5.78 0.77 0.13
N ASP A 98 -4.76 0.85 -0.70
CA ASP A 98 -4.54 2.02 -1.55
C ASP A 98 -5.57 2.06 -2.71
N PRO A 99 -5.61 3.14 -3.52
CA PRO A 99 -6.53 3.22 -4.65
C PRO A 99 -6.38 2.11 -5.70
N ASP A 100 -5.19 1.51 -5.80
CA ASP A 100 -4.91 0.41 -6.73
C ASP A 100 -5.22 -0.98 -6.14
N GLY A 101 -5.59 -1.04 -4.86
CA GLY A 101 -6.01 -2.26 -4.18
C GLY A 101 -4.94 -2.94 -3.33
N HIS A 102 -3.71 -2.41 -3.29
CA HIS A 102 -2.63 -2.99 -2.50
C HIS A 102 -2.84 -2.77 -0.99
N ALA A 103 -2.42 -3.75 -0.20
CA ALA A 103 -2.55 -3.68 1.25
C ALA A 103 -1.53 -2.73 1.88
N MET A 104 -2.01 -1.84 2.74
CA MET A 104 -1.22 -0.89 3.52
C MET A 104 -1.50 -1.12 5.01
N GLU A 105 -0.50 -1.62 5.74
CA GLU A 105 -0.58 -1.85 7.18
C GLU A 105 0.08 -0.69 7.93
N VAL A 106 -0.68 0.02 8.74
CA VAL A 106 -0.16 1.11 9.57
C VAL A 106 -0.12 0.64 11.02
N VAL A 107 1.07 0.64 11.62
CA VAL A 107 1.34 0.03 12.93
C VAL A 107 1.90 1.04 13.95
N GLN A 108 1.67 0.75 15.23
CA GLN A 108 2.20 1.48 16.39
C GLN A 108 2.73 0.51 17.44
#